data_97d77677c64d3409414963215bf65831
#
_entry.id   97d77677c64d3409414963215bf65831
#
_cell.length_a   1.000
_cell.length_b   1.000
_cell.length_c   1.000
_cell.angle_alpha   90.00
_cell.angle_beta   90.00
_cell.angle_gamma   90.00
#
_symmetry.space_group_name_H-M   'P 1'
#
loop_
_entity.id
_entity.type
_entity.pdbx_description
1 polymer ?
#
loop_
_entity_poly.entity_id
_entity_poly.type
_entity_poly.pdbx_seq_one_letter_code
_entity_poly.pdbx_strand_id
1 'polypeptide(L)'
;MATVKPKFRPSTVDGKEGPLFYRIIHNRRSHRIRTGYKLFPSEWDERSGGILIPPGSDEGRKNYLAVLQDRVAGDTDRLNRIIASYEQELRTYTYADILADYSAPEGADTLFGFMKEMIGRLRRQGRIRTCETYDTTLRNFTRFRKGRDMRFGEIDSEIMVAYELHLKMTGVS
;
A
#
# COMPACT_ATOMS: atom_id res chain seq x y z
N MET A 1 -10.48 6.01 -17.11
CA MET A 1 -9.62 5.00 -16.47
C MET A 1 -8.22 5.55 -16.34
N ALA A 2 -7.64 5.55 -15.15
CA ALA A 2 -6.24 5.91 -14.94
C ALA A 2 -5.34 4.67 -15.06
N THR A 3 -4.08 4.87 -15.44
CA THR A 3 -3.07 3.79 -15.49
C THR A 3 -1.82 4.20 -14.73
N VAL A 4 -1.22 3.25 -14.04
CA VAL A 4 0.02 3.44 -13.26
C VAL A 4 1.13 2.57 -13.86
N LYS A 5 2.31 3.14 -14.03
CA LYS A 5 3.51 2.39 -14.41
C LYS A 5 4.73 2.96 -13.73
N PRO A 6 5.59 2.13 -13.12
CA PRO A 6 6.92 2.56 -12.71
C PRO A 6 7.74 2.96 -13.94
N LYS A 7 8.55 3.98 -13.77
CA LYS A 7 9.43 4.50 -14.83
C LYS A 7 10.75 4.94 -14.22
N PHE A 8 11.81 4.66 -14.93
CA PHE A 8 13.15 5.08 -14.60
C PHE A 8 13.62 6.18 -15.54
N ARG A 9 14.42 7.11 -15.04
CA ARG A 9 15.11 8.12 -15.81
C ARG A 9 16.61 8.02 -15.54
N PRO A 10 17.44 7.65 -16.53
CA PRO A 10 18.89 7.63 -16.34
C PRO A 10 19.41 9.00 -15.90
N SER A 11 20.48 8.99 -15.11
CA SER A 11 21.26 10.20 -14.83
C SER A 11 21.94 10.69 -16.09
N THR A 12 22.08 12.00 -16.24
CA THR A 12 22.89 12.61 -17.31
C THR A 12 24.38 12.54 -17.02
N VAL A 13 24.77 12.15 -15.80
CA VAL A 13 26.16 11.98 -15.37
C VAL A 13 26.47 10.49 -15.36
N ASP A 14 27.49 10.09 -16.08
CA ASP A 14 27.93 8.70 -16.14
C ASP A 14 28.30 8.15 -14.76
N GLY A 15 27.93 6.89 -14.52
CA GLY A 15 28.17 6.20 -13.25
C GLY A 15 27.30 6.68 -12.09
N LYS A 16 26.34 7.58 -12.30
CA LYS A 16 25.40 8.00 -11.25
C LYS A 16 24.03 7.38 -11.41
N GLU A 17 23.43 7.09 -10.27
CA GLU A 17 22.05 6.63 -10.19
C GLU A 17 21.05 7.68 -10.68
N GLY A 18 20.01 7.21 -11.38
CA GLY A 18 18.87 8.01 -11.77
C GLY A 18 17.64 7.74 -10.89
N PRO A 19 16.66 8.66 -10.88
CA PRO A 19 15.44 8.49 -10.08
C PRO A 19 14.45 7.53 -10.76
N LEU A 20 13.79 6.72 -9.93
CA LEU A 20 12.58 5.97 -10.26
C LEU A 20 11.35 6.79 -9.84
N PHE A 21 10.29 6.74 -10.62
CA PHE A 21 9.04 7.45 -10.34
C PHE A 21 7.85 6.66 -10.88
N TYR A 22 6.65 6.88 -10.33
CA TYR A 22 5.42 6.35 -10.90
C TYR A 22 4.84 7.36 -11.89
N ARG A 23 4.58 6.88 -13.11
CA ARG A 23 3.84 7.66 -14.11
C ARG A 23 2.37 7.24 -14.05
N ILE A 24 1.50 8.23 -13.77
CA ILE A 24 0.06 8.07 -13.80
C ILE A 24 -0.47 8.79 -15.03
N ILE A 25 -1.23 8.10 -15.87
CA ILE A 25 -1.96 8.70 -16.98
C ILE A 25 -3.43 8.71 -16.61
N HIS A 26 -4.01 9.90 -16.51
CA HIS A 26 -5.42 10.12 -16.22
C HIS A 26 -5.97 11.22 -17.11
N ASN A 27 -7.13 11.00 -17.74
CA ASN A 27 -7.76 11.94 -18.67
C ASN A 27 -6.80 12.49 -19.74
N ARG A 28 -5.99 11.59 -20.35
CA ARG A 28 -4.95 11.90 -21.36
C ARG A 28 -3.81 12.80 -20.85
N ARG A 29 -3.74 13.09 -19.56
CA ARG A 29 -2.65 13.84 -18.92
C ARG A 29 -1.71 12.90 -18.17
N SER A 30 -0.40 13.15 -18.28
CA SER A 30 0.63 12.37 -17.60
C SER A 30 1.12 13.11 -16.37
N HIS A 31 1.08 12.44 -15.23
CA HIS A 31 1.55 12.94 -13.94
C HIS A 31 2.65 12.04 -13.39
N ARG A 32 3.48 12.55 -12.48
CA ARG A 32 4.60 11.82 -11.88
C ARG A 32 4.54 11.89 -10.36
N ILE A 33 4.64 10.74 -9.72
CA ILE A 33 4.89 10.63 -8.27
C ILE A 33 6.37 10.29 -8.08
N ARG A 34 7.10 11.13 -7.35
CA ARG A 34 8.50 10.88 -7.02
C ARG A 34 8.57 9.87 -5.88
N THR A 35 9.43 8.85 -6.04
CA THR A 35 9.57 7.79 -5.03
C THR A 35 10.74 8.00 -4.07
N GLY A 36 11.73 8.79 -4.47
CA GLY A 36 13.02 8.88 -3.78
C GLY A 36 13.96 7.70 -4.07
N TYR A 37 13.49 6.64 -4.74
CA TYR A 37 14.30 5.49 -5.13
C TYR A 37 15.24 5.82 -6.28
N LYS A 38 16.43 5.21 -6.25
CA LYS A 38 17.46 5.43 -7.27
C LYS A 38 18.02 4.11 -7.77
N LEU A 39 18.31 4.06 -9.06
CA LEU A 39 18.85 2.90 -9.77
C LEU A 39 19.98 3.31 -10.70
N PHE A 40 20.89 2.38 -10.98
CA PHE A 40 21.78 2.48 -12.12
C PHE A 40 21.07 2.03 -13.40
N PRO A 41 21.48 2.50 -14.60
CA PRO A 41 20.86 2.09 -15.86
C PRO A 41 20.84 0.57 -16.09
N SER A 42 21.85 -0.15 -15.62
CA SER A 42 21.96 -1.62 -15.72
C SER A 42 20.95 -2.38 -14.83
N GLU A 43 20.31 -1.70 -13.89
CA GLU A 43 19.36 -2.27 -12.93
C GLU A 43 17.89 -2.07 -13.34
N TRP A 44 17.67 -1.55 -14.55
CA TRP A 44 16.34 -1.28 -15.07
C TRP A 44 16.10 -1.97 -16.42
N ASP A 45 15.02 -2.72 -16.51
CA ASP A 45 14.54 -3.26 -17.78
C ASP A 45 13.42 -2.37 -18.36
N GLU A 46 13.74 -1.69 -19.45
CA GLU A 46 12.79 -0.80 -20.13
C GLU A 46 11.61 -1.58 -20.74
N ARG A 47 11.81 -2.84 -21.13
CA ARG A 47 10.78 -3.68 -21.77
C ARG A 47 9.71 -4.11 -20.77
N SER A 48 10.13 -4.70 -19.67
CA SER A 48 9.21 -5.13 -18.60
C SER A 48 8.77 -3.96 -17.71
N GLY A 49 9.55 -2.87 -17.66
CA GLY A 49 9.37 -1.78 -16.70
C GLY A 49 9.67 -2.24 -15.27
N GLY A 50 10.61 -3.16 -15.12
CA GLY A 50 10.99 -3.79 -13.86
C GLY A 50 12.43 -3.51 -13.45
N ILE A 51 12.70 -3.78 -12.18
CA ILE A 51 14.05 -3.69 -11.61
C ILE A 51 14.77 -5.01 -11.84
N LEU A 52 16.00 -4.95 -12.32
CA LEU A 52 16.89 -6.10 -12.48
C LEU A 52 17.93 -6.13 -11.37
N ILE A 53 18.39 -7.32 -11.02
CA ILE A 53 19.57 -7.55 -10.18
C ILE A 53 20.67 -8.04 -11.07
N PRO A 54 21.64 -7.19 -11.48
CA PRO A 54 22.70 -7.60 -12.38
C PRO A 54 23.60 -8.68 -11.78
N PRO A 55 24.05 -9.68 -12.56
CA PRO A 55 25.06 -10.62 -12.12
C PRO A 55 26.34 -9.87 -11.75
N GLY A 56 26.90 -10.16 -10.58
CA GLY A 56 28.13 -9.48 -10.10
C GLY A 56 27.89 -8.30 -9.16
N SER A 57 26.65 -7.92 -8.89
CA SER A 57 26.35 -6.97 -7.82
C SER A 57 26.80 -7.51 -6.46
N ASP A 58 27.33 -6.65 -5.59
CA ASP A 58 27.65 -7.01 -4.21
C ASP A 58 26.37 -7.36 -3.42
N GLU A 59 26.53 -8.07 -2.29
CA GLU A 59 25.38 -8.53 -1.48
C GLU A 59 24.52 -7.37 -0.93
N GLY A 60 25.13 -6.25 -0.56
CA GLY A 60 24.40 -5.08 -0.10
C GLY A 60 23.50 -4.51 -1.19
N ARG A 61 24.03 -4.44 -2.41
CA ARG A 61 23.28 -3.96 -3.58
C ARG A 61 22.16 -4.93 -3.99
N LYS A 62 22.44 -6.23 -4.00
CA LYS A 62 21.41 -7.26 -4.25
C LYS A 62 20.25 -7.14 -3.29
N ASN A 63 20.54 -7.05 -1.99
CA ASN A 63 19.52 -6.89 -0.95
C ASN A 63 18.73 -5.59 -1.13
N TYR A 64 19.41 -4.48 -1.43
CA TYR A 64 18.74 -3.21 -1.73
C TYR A 64 17.77 -3.34 -2.91
N LEU A 65 18.21 -3.93 -4.03
CA LEU A 65 17.39 -4.09 -5.22
C LEU A 65 16.21 -5.04 -4.98
N ALA A 66 16.40 -6.14 -4.24
CA ALA A 66 15.32 -7.05 -3.87
C ALA A 66 14.25 -6.36 -3.03
N VAL A 67 14.65 -5.63 -1.97
CA VAL A 67 13.72 -4.83 -1.16
C VAL A 67 13.02 -3.77 -2.01
N LEU A 68 13.73 -3.19 -2.98
CA LEU A 68 13.15 -2.17 -3.85
C LEU A 68 12.14 -2.76 -4.84
N GLN A 69 12.37 -3.97 -5.35
CA GLN A 69 11.38 -4.70 -6.17
C GLN A 69 10.07 -4.88 -5.40
N ASP A 70 10.14 -5.37 -4.15
CA ASP A 70 8.95 -5.58 -3.30
C ASP A 70 8.22 -4.26 -3.00
N ARG A 71 8.97 -3.19 -2.70
CA ARG A 71 8.39 -1.87 -2.45
C ARG A 71 7.69 -1.31 -3.68
N VAL A 72 8.32 -1.38 -4.85
CA VAL A 72 7.75 -0.87 -6.10
C VAL A 72 6.51 -1.66 -6.51
N ALA A 73 6.51 -2.98 -6.29
CA ALA A 73 5.33 -3.82 -6.48
C ALA A 73 4.19 -3.40 -5.53
N GLY A 74 4.48 -3.30 -4.23
CA GLY A 74 3.49 -2.87 -3.22
C GLY A 74 2.92 -1.47 -3.48
N ASP A 75 3.77 -0.50 -3.82
CA ASP A 75 3.34 0.86 -4.17
C ASP A 75 2.45 0.88 -5.43
N THR A 76 2.83 0.10 -6.44
CA THR A 76 2.06 -0.02 -7.69
C THR A 76 0.69 -0.64 -7.43
N ASP A 77 0.64 -1.71 -6.64
CA ASP A 77 -0.61 -2.37 -6.25
C ASP A 77 -1.50 -1.44 -5.42
N ARG A 78 -0.91 -0.65 -4.51
CA ARG A 78 -1.62 0.34 -3.73
C ARG A 78 -2.24 1.42 -4.61
N LEU A 79 -1.48 1.99 -5.54
CA LEU A 79 -1.97 2.98 -6.49
C LEU A 79 -3.10 2.42 -7.37
N ASN A 80 -2.96 1.18 -7.83
CA ASN A 80 -4.00 0.51 -8.61
C ASN A 80 -5.27 0.27 -7.78
N ARG A 81 -5.17 -0.12 -6.51
CA ARG A 81 -6.32 -0.26 -5.61
C ARG A 81 -7.05 1.07 -5.38
N ILE A 82 -6.31 2.17 -5.17
CA ILE A 82 -6.88 3.51 -5.04
C ILE A 82 -7.66 3.89 -6.30
N ILE A 83 -7.08 3.69 -7.48
CA ILE A 83 -7.75 3.98 -8.75
C ILE A 83 -8.99 3.10 -8.94
N ALA A 84 -8.87 1.80 -8.69
CA ALA A 84 -9.97 0.86 -8.82
C ALA A 84 -11.15 1.21 -7.92
N SER A 85 -10.91 1.71 -6.70
CA SER A 85 -11.99 2.12 -5.79
C SER A 85 -12.77 3.31 -6.33
N TYR A 86 -12.10 4.32 -6.89
CA TYR A 86 -12.80 5.45 -7.53
C TYR A 86 -13.63 5.01 -8.73
N GLU A 87 -13.14 4.06 -9.51
CA GLU A 87 -13.83 3.56 -10.70
C GLU A 87 -15.03 2.67 -10.34
N GLN A 88 -14.93 1.85 -9.30
CA GLN A 88 -16.04 1.04 -8.79
C GLN A 88 -17.16 1.90 -8.18
N GLU A 89 -16.81 2.98 -7.49
CA GLU A 89 -17.77 3.92 -6.92
C GLU A 89 -18.38 4.87 -7.99
N LEU A 90 -17.99 4.74 -9.27
CA LEU A 90 -18.36 5.64 -10.37
C LEU A 90 -18.13 7.12 -10.03
N ARG A 91 -17.17 7.38 -9.15
CA ARG A 91 -16.85 8.71 -8.65
C ARG A 91 -15.90 9.42 -9.60
N THR A 92 -16.17 10.68 -9.86
CA THR A 92 -15.21 11.55 -10.57
C THR A 92 -14.03 11.83 -9.66
N TYR A 93 -12.82 11.61 -10.14
CA TYR A 93 -11.57 11.83 -9.39
C TYR A 93 -10.52 12.53 -10.24
N THR A 94 -9.56 13.15 -9.57
CA THR A 94 -8.43 13.86 -10.17
C THR A 94 -7.11 13.19 -9.78
N TYR A 95 -6.01 13.61 -10.39
CA TYR A 95 -4.67 13.20 -9.95
C TYR A 95 -4.39 13.62 -8.50
N ALA A 96 -4.90 14.79 -8.07
CA ALA A 96 -4.70 15.27 -6.70
C ALA A 96 -5.36 14.35 -5.67
N ASP A 97 -6.54 13.79 -5.99
CA ASP A 97 -7.22 12.82 -5.13
C ASP A 97 -6.40 11.53 -5.00
N ILE A 98 -5.91 10.99 -6.13
CA ILE A 98 -5.02 9.81 -6.12
C ILE A 98 -3.77 10.07 -5.27
N LEU A 99 -3.15 11.25 -5.42
CA LEU A 99 -1.94 11.59 -4.67
C LEU A 99 -2.21 11.75 -3.18
N ALA A 100 -3.34 12.35 -2.80
CA ALA A 100 -3.76 12.52 -1.41
C ALA A 100 -3.93 11.15 -0.73
N ASP A 101 -4.69 10.23 -1.36
CA ASP A 101 -4.93 8.89 -0.84
C ASP A 101 -3.64 8.04 -0.80
N TYR A 102 -2.77 8.19 -1.80
CA TYR A 102 -1.47 7.51 -1.80
C TYR A 102 -0.53 8.03 -0.71
N SER A 103 -0.56 9.34 -0.43
CA SER A 103 0.27 9.97 0.59
C SER A 103 -0.27 9.78 2.02
N ALA A 104 -1.54 9.42 2.16
CA ALA A 104 -2.12 9.07 3.45
C ALA A 104 -1.42 7.83 4.03
N PRO A 105 -1.29 7.71 5.36
CA PRO A 105 -0.76 6.50 5.98
C PRO A 105 -1.51 5.26 5.47
N GLU A 106 -0.79 4.18 5.16
CA GLU A 106 -1.42 2.95 4.67
C GLU A 106 -2.42 2.43 5.71
N GLY A 107 -3.67 2.29 5.31
CA GLY A 107 -4.74 1.87 6.20
C GLY A 107 -5.40 2.99 7.01
N ALA A 108 -5.10 4.27 6.77
CA ALA A 108 -5.74 5.38 7.50
C ALA A 108 -7.27 5.37 7.36
N ASP A 109 -7.78 4.94 6.20
CA ASP A 109 -9.22 4.87 5.88
C ASP A 109 -9.83 3.47 6.07
N THR A 110 -9.04 2.51 6.57
CA THR A 110 -9.50 1.13 6.76
C THR A 110 -9.53 0.77 8.24
N LEU A 111 -10.45 -0.14 8.58
CA LEU A 111 -10.63 -0.61 9.96
C LEU A 111 -9.35 -1.26 10.51
N PHE A 112 -8.72 -2.17 9.73
CA PHE A 112 -7.52 -2.86 10.20
C PHE A 112 -6.33 -1.91 10.35
N GLY A 113 -6.17 -0.98 9.42
CA GLY A 113 -5.11 0.01 9.48
C GLY A 113 -5.26 0.92 10.71
N PHE A 114 -6.46 1.45 10.93
CA PHE A 114 -6.76 2.25 12.11
C PHE A 114 -6.52 1.47 13.42
N MET A 115 -7.00 0.23 13.50
CA MET A 115 -6.81 -0.59 14.70
C MET A 115 -5.32 -0.88 14.95
N LYS A 116 -4.53 -1.17 13.92
CA LYS A 116 -3.07 -1.38 14.05
C LYS A 116 -2.37 -0.12 14.57
N GLU A 117 -2.73 1.06 14.04
CA GLU A 117 -2.18 2.33 14.53
C GLU A 117 -2.55 2.58 15.99
N MET A 118 -3.82 2.35 16.35
CA MET A 118 -4.31 2.50 17.71
C MET A 118 -3.59 1.55 18.68
N ILE A 119 -3.42 0.27 18.32
CA ILE A 119 -2.65 -0.72 19.09
C ILE A 119 -1.21 -0.22 19.30
N GLY A 120 -0.56 0.28 18.25
CA GLY A 120 0.80 0.84 18.34
C GLY A 120 0.87 2.04 19.28
N ARG A 121 -0.13 2.93 19.23
CA ARG A 121 -0.24 4.10 20.13
C ARG A 121 -0.44 3.69 21.59
N LEU A 122 -1.36 2.77 21.87
CA LEU A 122 -1.64 2.25 23.20
C LEU A 122 -0.40 1.56 23.80
N ARG A 123 0.34 0.80 23.00
CA ARG A 123 1.58 0.14 23.42
C ARG A 123 2.65 1.16 23.82
N ARG A 124 2.83 2.23 23.05
CA ARG A 124 3.77 3.33 23.39
C ARG A 124 3.36 4.08 24.66
N GLN A 125 2.07 4.13 24.97
CA GLN A 125 1.54 4.76 26.18
C GLN A 125 1.57 3.83 27.41
N GLY A 126 2.05 2.59 27.30
CA GLY A 126 2.06 1.62 28.40
C GLY A 126 0.69 1.06 28.76
N ARG A 127 -0.36 1.30 27.96
CA ARG A 127 -1.74 0.83 28.22
C ARG A 127 -1.92 -0.62 27.74
N ILE A 128 -1.20 -1.53 28.35
CA ILE A 128 -1.04 -2.92 27.88
C ILE A 128 -2.38 -3.66 27.80
N ARG A 129 -3.21 -3.62 28.83
CA ARG A 129 -4.53 -4.33 28.84
C ARG A 129 -5.44 -3.87 27.71
N THR A 130 -5.53 -2.55 27.49
CA THR A 130 -6.33 -1.98 26.40
C THR A 130 -5.75 -2.40 25.04
N CYS A 131 -4.42 -2.39 24.90
CA CYS A 131 -3.72 -2.85 23.70
C CYS A 131 -4.06 -4.31 23.38
N GLU A 132 -4.04 -5.21 24.36
CA GLU A 132 -4.39 -6.63 24.20
C GLU A 132 -5.86 -6.83 23.77
N THR A 133 -6.78 -6.04 24.31
CA THR A 133 -8.19 -6.05 23.90
C THR A 133 -8.34 -5.68 22.44
N TYR A 134 -7.74 -4.57 22.01
CA TYR A 134 -7.78 -4.14 20.60
C TYR A 134 -7.12 -5.16 19.67
N ASP A 135 -5.98 -5.74 20.06
CA ASP A 135 -5.28 -6.74 19.27
C ASP A 135 -6.11 -8.03 19.11
N THR A 136 -6.77 -8.46 20.19
CA THR A 136 -7.69 -9.61 20.15
C THR A 136 -8.89 -9.34 19.25
N THR A 137 -9.48 -8.15 19.36
CA THR A 137 -10.60 -7.74 18.50
C THR A 137 -10.18 -7.72 17.03
N LEU A 138 -9.02 -7.13 16.72
CA LEU A 138 -8.49 -7.10 15.37
C LEU A 138 -8.27 -8.51 14.81
N ARG A 139 -7.66 -9.41 15.58
CA ARG A 139 -7.46 -10.81 15.17
C ARG A 139 -8.76 -11.54 14.87
N ASN A 140 -9.76 -11.38 15.74
CA ASN A 140 -11.07 -12.01 15.56
C ASN A 140 -11.80 -11.45 14.34
N PHE A 141 -11.78 -10.14 14.17
CA PHE A 141 -12.41 -9.51 13.02
C PHE A 141 -11.68 -9.86 11.71
N THR A 142 -10.34 -9.93 11.72
CA THR A 142 -9.54 -10.38 10.57
C THR A 142 -9.91 -11.82 10.18
N ARG A 143 -10.11 -12.71 11.16
CA ARG A 143 -10.54 -14.10 10.92
C ARG A 143 -11.96 -14.15 10.33
N PHE A 144 -12.89 -13.39 10.89
CA PHE A 144 -14.26 -13.24 10.38
C PHE A 144 -14.26 -12.78 8.91
N ARG A 145 -13.46 -11.79 8.58
CA ARG A 145 -13.33 -11.24 7.21
C ARG A 145 -12.40 -12.04 6.29
N LYS A 146 -11.84 -13.16 6.75
CA LYS A 146 -10.87 -13.99 6.00
C LYS A 146 -9.68 -13.17 5.49
N GLY A 147 -9.17 -12.26 6.31
CA GLY A 147 -8.05 -11.39 5.97
C GLY A 147 -8.39 -10.17 5.11
N ARG A 148 -9.64 -9.99 4.70
CA ARG A 148 -10.05 -8.83 3.89
C ARG A 148 -10.33 -7.64 4.78
N ASP A 149 -9.52 -6.59 4.62
CA ASP A 149 -9.77 -5.30 5.26
C ASP A 149 -11.02 -4.61 4.70
N MET A 150 -11.52 -3.58 5.37
CA MET A 150 -12.68 -2.82 4.93
C MET A 150 -12.53 -1.34 5.28
N ARG A 151 -13.14 -0.48 4.48
CA ARG A 151 -13.20 0.95 4.76
C ARG A 151 -14.25 1.25 5.83
N PHE A 152 -14.09 2.36 6.54
CA PHE A 152 -15.09 2.78 7.54
C PHE A 152 -16.50 2.95 6.97
N GLY A 153 -16.62 3.43 5.72
CA GLY A 153 -17.90 3.59 5.05
C GLY A 153 -18.61 2.28 4.67
N GLU A 154 -17.90 1.15 4.73
CA GLU A 154 -18.45 -0.18 4.48
C GLU A 154 -18.96 -0.87 5.76
N ILE A 155 -18.74 -0.23 6.92
CA ILE A 155 -19.19 -0.75 8.21
C ILE A 155 -20.65 -0.37 8.39
N ASP A 156 -21.52 -1.35 8.24
CA ASP A 156 -22.96 -1.22 8.45
C ASP A 156 -23.47 -2.14 9.58
N SER A 157 -24.75 -2.03 9.89
CA SER A 157 -25.40 -2.84 10.92
C SER A 157 -25.41 -4.34 10.57
N GLU A 158 -25.49 -4.70 9.28
CA GLU A 158 -25.53 -6.09 8.84
C GLU A 158 -24.19 -6.79 9.11
N ILE A 159 -23.08 -6.12 8.80
CA ILE A 159 -21.74 -6.63 9.11
C ILE A 159 -21.53 -6.79 10.60
N MET A 160 -22.03 -5.85 11.41
CA MET A 160 -21.90 -5.93 12.87
C MET A 160 -22.71 -7.10 13.45
N VAL A 161 -23.93 -7.31 12.98
CA VAL A 161 -24.77 -8.48 13.37
C VAL A 161 -24.11 -9.79 12.93
N ALA A 162 -23.60 -9.87 11.71
CA ALA A 162 -22.89 -11.05 11.21
C ALA A 162 -21.62 -11.35 12.03
N TYR A 163 -20.90 -10.32 12.44
CA TYR A 163 -19.72 -10.47 13.29
C TYR A 163 -20.09 -10.96 14.70
N GLU A 164 -21.14 -10.42 15.29
CA GLU A 164 -21.65 -10.88 16.60
C GLU A 164 -22.04 -12.37 16.57
N LEU A 165 -22.75 -12.80 15.52
CA LEU A 165 -23.09 -14.20 15.32
C LEU A 165 -21.83 -15.08 15.18
N HIS A 166 -20.83 -14.61 14.42
CA HIS A 166 -19.55 -15.30 14.28
C HIS A 166 -18.85 -15.49 15.62
N LEU A 167 -18.81 -14.46 16.47
CA LEU A 167 -18.22 -14.56 17.81
C LEU A 167 -18.95 -15.58 18.69
N LYS A 168 -20.28 -15.59 18.69
CA LYS A 168 -21.11 -16.57 19.42
C LYS A 168 -20.82 -18.00 18.95
N MET A 169 -20.71 -18.21 17.64
CA MET A 169 -20.41 -19.54 17.06
C MET A 169 -18.98 -20.02 17.35
N THR A 170 -18.04 -19.11 17.50
CA THR A 170 -16.62 -19.43 17.76
C THR A 170 -16.28 -19.48 19.26
N GLY A 171 -17.25 -19.27 20.15
CA GLY A 171 -17.07 -19.34 21.60
C GLY A 171 -16.22 -18.18 22.16
N VAL A 172 -16.11 -17.09 21.43
CA VAL A 172 -15.45 -15.87 21.90
C VAL A 172 -16.49 -14.96 22.49
N SER A 173 -16.57 -14.93 23.82
CA SER A 173 -17.43 -14.02 24.60
C SER A 173 -16.66 -12.78 25.03
#